data_bfd0df5c59c2c70689acd3b6e832a18b
#
_entry.id   bfd0df5c59c2c70689acd3b6e832a18b
#
_cell.length_a   1.000
_cell.length_b   1.000
_cell.length_c   1.000
_cell.angle_alpha   90.00
_cell.angle_beta   90.00
_cell.angle_gamma   90.00
#
_symmetry.space_group_name_H-M   'P 1'
#
loop_
_entity.id
_entity.type
_entity.pdbx_description
1 polymer ?
#
loop_
_entity_poly.entity_id
_entity_poly.type
_entity_poly.pdbx_seq_one_letter_code
_entity_poly.pdbx_strand_id
1 'polypeptide(L)'
;MMAFSGILVSRFGSKKMLVLSELLYVLVLFCIGSSTTVFHLILSLIAFGMMANLMNIATNTQACLVEKMYGRNIMSSFHGLWSLGGFSGGIIGAIFANTLLPIDVHFGTILVLSILIVAVGFRFLINDAMAKAEEEDVPKFSFKTIDPILFLLGLMGFAGMFCEGTVYDWSSVYFSSVVKPDEAFIRAGYVAGMGAMTLGRFMADGFVTKYGPARVLK
;
A
#
# COMPACT_ATOMS: atom_id res chain seq x y z
N MET A 1 6.66 14.91 -2.49
CA MET A 1 5.37 14.22 -2.72
C MET A 1 4.60 13.99 -1.42
N MET A 2 5.15 13.33 -0.39
CA MET A 2 4.44 13.05 0.88
C MET A 2 3.81 14.30 1.53
N ALA A 3 4.57 15.40 1.63
CA ALA A 3 4.05 16.64 2.21
C ALA A 3 2.84 17.21 1.45
N PHE A 4 2.84 17.13 0.13
CA PHE A 4 1.74 17.60 -0.70
C PHE A 4 0.48 16.73 -0.51
N SER A 5 0.64 15.40 -0.50
CA SER A 5 -0.48 14.48 -0.23
C SER A 5 -1.06 14.67 1.18
N GLY A 6 -0.21 14.91 2.19
CA GLY A 6 -0.65 15.24 3.55
C GLY A 6 -1.50 16.52 3.60
N ILE A 7 -1.08 17.59 2.89
CA ILE A 7 -1.84 18.83 2.78
C ILE A 7 -3.20 18.61 2.10
N LEU A 8 -3.26 17.79 1.05
CA LEU A 8 -4.53 17.47 0.39
C LEU A 8 -5.48 16.74 1.32
N VAL A 9 -4.98 15.72 2.03
CA VAL A 9 -5.78 14.94 2.99
C VAL A 9 -6.28 15.82 4.15
N SER A 10 -5.42 16.66 4.73
CA SER A 10 -5.83 17.57 5.81
C SER A 10 -6.84 18.63 5.35
N ARG A 11 -6.72 19.13 4.11
CA ARG A 11 -7.61 20.18 3.58
C ARG A 11 -8.97 19.64 3.13
N PHE A 12 -8.99 18.52 2.41
CA PHE A 12 -10.19 17.99 1.75
C PHE A 12 -10.82 16.79 2.47
N GLY A 13 -10.11 16.24 3.45
CA GLY A 13 -10.53 15.09 4.23
C GLY A 13 -10.07 13.75 3.66
N SER A 14 -9.74 12.79 4.54
CA SER A 14 -9.20 11.49 4.14
C SER A 14 -10.20 10.65 3.35
N LYS A 15 -11.49 10.68 3.71
CA LYS A 15 -12.54 9.96 2.97
C LYS A 15 -12.61 10.34 1.49
N LYS A 16 -12.67 11.64 1.19
CA LYS A 16 -12.78 12.14 -0.19
C LYS A 16 -11.50 11.85 -0.97
N MET A 17 -10.34 12.08 -0.34
CA MET A 17 -9.04 11.88 -0.97
C MET A 17 -8.77 10.40 -1.23
N LEU A 18 -9.20 9.50 -0.34
CA LEU A 18 -9.08 8.06 -0.55
C LEU A 18 -9.87 7.61 -1.77
N VAL A 19 -11.15 7.95 -1.85
CA VAL A 19 -11.99 7.55 -2.98
C VAL A 19 -11.48 8.12 -4.31
N LEU A 20 -11.12 9.41 -4.32
CA LEU A 20 -10.62 10.05 -5.53
C LEU A 20 -9.28 9.43 -5.98
N SER A 21 -8.35 9.24 -5.06
CA SER A 21 -7.04 8.67 -5.39
C SER A 21 -7.14 7.22 -5.83
N GLU A 22 -8.01 6.42 -5.21
CA GLU A 22 -8.24 5.03 -5.60
C GLU A 22 -8.81 4.92 -7.03
N LEU A 23 -9.85 5.70 -7.34
CA LEU A 23 -10.44 5.71 -8.68
C LEU A 23 -9.43 6.16 -9.76
N LEU A 24 -8.63 7.19 -9.46
CA LEU A 24 -7.58 7.64 -10.37
C LEU A 24 -6.44 6.63 -10.47
N TYR A 25 -6.09 5.96 -9.37
CA TYR A 25 -5.04 4.94 -9.34
C TYR A 25 -5.37 3.76 -10.26
N VAL A 26 -6.59 3.23 -10.17
CA VAL A 26 -6.99 2.09 -11.02
C VAL A 26 -7.22 2.50 -12.48
N LEU A 27 -7.66 3.74 -12.73
CA LEU A 27 -7.75 4.28 -14.09
C LEU A 27 -6.35 4.40 -14.72
N VAL A 28 -5.38 4.94 -13.99
CA VAL A 28 -4.00 5.06 -14.46
C VAL A 28 -3.35 3.68 -14.64
N LEU A 29 -3.69 2.70 -13.79
CA LEU A 29 -3.27 1.31 -13.99
C LEU A 29 -3.74 0.78 -15.35
N PHE A 30 -4.99 1.04 -15.72
CA PHE A 30 -5.50 0.68 -17.05
C PHE A 30 -4.74 1.41 -18.17
N CYS A 31 -4.41 2.70 -18.00
CA CYS A 31 -3.58 3.44 -18.94
C CYS A 31 -2.17 2.85 -19.10
N ILE A 32 -1.57 2.31 -18.03
CA ILE A 32 -0.29 1.58 -18.10
C ILE A 32 -0.45 0.35 -18.99
N GLY A 33 -1.50 -0.46 -18.80
CA GLY A 33 -1.74 -1.66 -19.59
C GLY A 33 -2.02 -1.38 -21.09
N SER A 34 -2.57 -0.22 -21.41
CA SER A 34 -2.86 0.22 -22.78
C SER A 34 -1.75 1.09 -23.40
N SER A 35 -0.61 1.25 -22.73
CA SER A 35 0.49 2.10 -23.21
C SER A 35 1.18 1.48 -24.42
N THR A 36 1.23 2.23 -25.54
CA THR A 36 1.87 1.84 -26.80
C THR A 36 3.20 2.55 -27.05
N THR A 37 3.51 3.58 -26.27
CA THR A 37 4.76 4.36 -26.42
C THR A 37 5.47 4.51 -25.07
N VAL A 38 6.79 4.61 -25.08
CA VAL A 38 7.61 4.84 -23.88
C VAL A 38 7.20 6.13 -23.17
N PHE A 39 6.89 7.18 -23.90
CA PHE A 39 6.45 8.45 -23.31
C PHE A 39 5.13 8.32 -22.57
N HIS A 40 4.13 7.65 -23.17
CA HIS A 40 2.86 7.36 -22.51
C HIS A 40 3.06 6.52 -21.24
N LEU A 41 3.90 5.48 -21.32
CA LEU A 41 4.23 4.64 -20.18
C LEU A 41 4.87 5.45 -19.03
N ILE A 42 5.85 6.31 -19.33
CA ILE A 42 6.51 7.15 -18.31
C ILE A 42 5.50 8.07 -17.60
N LEU A 43 4.65 8.77 -18.38
CA LEU A 43 3.64 9.66 -17.80
C LEU A 43 2.65 8.89 -16.93
N SER A 44 2.21 7.72 -17.38
CA SER A 44 1.30 6.86 -16.61
C SER A 44 1.95 6.37 -15.33
N LEU A 45 3.23 5.97 -15.35
CA LEU A 45 3.96 5.56 -14.15
C LEU A 45 4.16 6.69 -13.14
N ILE A 46 4.43 7.92 -13.62
CA ILE A 46 4.51 9.11 -12.75
C ILE A 46 3.15 9.35 -12.06
N ALA A 47 2.07 9.37 -12.84
CA ALA A 47 0.71 9.57 -12.32
C ALA A 47 0.32 8.46 -11.34
N PHE A 48 0.66 7.19 -11.65
CA PHE A 48 0.44 6.04 -10.79
C PHE A 48 1.11 6.20 -9.42
N GLY A 49 2.40 6.57 -9.41
CA GLY A 49 3.14 6.82 -8.17
C GLY A 49 2.58 7.98 -7.34
N MET A 50 2.08 9.04 -8.01
CA MET A 50 1.42 10.16 -7.32
C MET A 50 0.12 9.72 -6.65
N MET A 51 -0.72 8.97 -7.35
CA MET A 51 -1.99 8.48 -6.81
C MET A 51 -1.78 7.43 -5.73
N ALA A 52 -0.81 6.52 -5.90
CA ALA A 52 -0.41 5.55 -4.87
C ALA A 52 -0.01 6.23 -3.56
N ASN A 53 0.77 7.31 -3.63
CA ASN A 53 1.20 8.06 -2.43
C ASN A 53 0.02 8.75 -1.75
N LEU A 54 -0.87 9.40 -2.51
CA LEU A 54 -2.06 10.05 -1.96
C LEU A 54 -3.02 9.03 -1.32
N MET A 55 -3.28 7.91 -2.01
CA MET A 55 -4.08 6.81 -1.51
C MET A 55 -3.50 6.24 -0.20
N ASN A 56 -2.19 6.00 -0.15
CA ASN A 56 -1.52 5.47 1.02
C ASN A 56 -1.72 6.37 2.26
N ILE A 57 -1.51 7.68 2.12
CA ILE A 57 -1.71 8.62 3.23
C ILE A 57 -3.18 8.67 3.65
N ALA A 58 -4.11 8.73 2.71
CA ALA A 58 -5.54 8.76 3.01
C ALA A 58 -6.01 7.47 3.69
N THR A 59 -5.54 6.29 3.23
CA THR A 59 -5.85 4.98 3.84
C THR A 59 -5.31 4.88 5.26
N ASN A 60 -4.05 5.28 5.49
CA ASN A 60 -3.46 5.26 6.82
C ASN A 60 -4.18 6.21 7.78
N THR A 61 -4.63 7.38 7.29
CA THR A 61 -5.45 8.29 8.10
C THR A 61 -6.77 7.63 8.50
N GLN A 62 -7.48 6.98 7.56
CA GLN A 62 -8.70 6.23 7.87
C GLN A 62 -8.43 5.08 8.83
N ALA A 63 -7.34 4.33 8.65
CA ALA A 63 -6.95 3.24 9.54
C ALA A 63 -6.70 3.71 10.98
N CYS A 64 -6.01 4.85 11.17
CA CYS A 64 -5.82 5.47 12.48
C CYS A 64 -7.15 5.87 13.13
N LEU A 65 -8.10 6.41 12.36
CA LEU A 65 -9.43 6.77 12.88
C LEU A 65 -10.20 5.53 13.34
N VAL A 66 -10.18 4.46 12.54
CA VAL A 66 -10.81 3.18 12.91
C VAL A 66 -10.15 2.59 14.15
N GLU A 67 -8.81 2.59 14.23
CA GLU A 67 -8.06 2.06 15.37
C GLU A 67 -8.44 2.80 16.68
N LYS A 68 -8.53 4.14 16.63
CA LYS A 68 -8.99 4.95 17.77
C LYS A 68 -10.41 4.58 18.21
N MET A 69 -11.33 4.42 17.26
CA MET A 69 -12.72 4.03 17.55
C MET A 69 -12.82 2.60 18.08
N TYR A 70 -11.98 1.69 17.60
CA TYR A 70 -11.99 0.28 17.99
C TYR A 70 -11.33 0.05 19.38
N GLY A 71 -10.45 0.96 19.81
CA GLY A 71 -9.76 0.91 21.10
C GLY A 71 -8.75 -0.24 21.24
N ARG A 72 -8.25 -0.78 20.11
CA ARG A 72 -7.25 -1.87 20.06
C ARG A 72 -6.26 -1.62 18.94
N ASN A 73 -5.03 -2.13 19.11
CA ASN A 73 -4.01 -2.09 18.05
C ASN A 73 -4.44 -3.02 16.90
N ILE A 74 -4.78 -2.45 15.75
CA ILE A 74 -5.21 -3.17 14.54
C ILE A 74 -4.49 -2.65 13.28
N MET A 75 -3.53 -1.74 13.43
CA MET A 75 -2.81 -1.15 12.31
C MET A 75 -2.06 -2.20 11.48
N SER A 76 -1.41 -3.17 12.13
CA SER A 76 -0.73 -4.27 11.42
C SER A 76 -1.69 -5.12 10.62
N SER A 77 -2.92 -5.34 11.10
CA SER A 77 -3.96 -6.07 10.36
C SER A 77 -4.39 -5.33 9.10
N PHE A 78 -4.47 -3.99 9.11
CA PHE A 78 -4.70 -3.20 7.89
C PHE A 78 -3.57 -3.39 6.88
N HIS A 79 -2.32 -3.34 7.32
CA HIS A 79 -1.17 -3.65 6.48
C HIS A 79 -1.13 -5.13 6.05
N GLY A 80 -1.67 -6.03 6.87
CA GLY A 80 -1.88 -7.43 6.51
C GLY A 80 -2.85 -7.60 5.34
N LEU A 81 -3.97 -6.88 5.35
CA LEU A 81 -4.94 -6.85 4.24
C LEU A 81 -4.31 -6.27 2.96
N TRP A 82 -3.50 -5.22 3.09
CA TRP A 82 -2.74 -4.68 1.96
C TRP A 82 -1.78 -5.73 1.36
N SER A 83 -1.05 -6.46 2.22
CA SER A 83 -0.16 -7.55 1.78
C SER A 83 -0.93 -8.71 1.15
N LEU A 84 -2.11 -9.05 1.70
CA LEU A 84 -3.01 -10.05 1.11
C LEU A 84 -3.48 -9.62 -0.28
N GLY A 85 -3.75 -8.33 -0.48
CA GLY A 85 -4.04 -7.75 -1.80
C GLY A 85 -2.90 -7.97 -2.78
N GLY A 86 -1.66 -7.66 -2.39
CA GLY A 86 -0.46 -7.89 -3.19
C GLY A 86 -0.22 -9.38 -3.48
N PHE A 87 -0.38 -10.25 -2.47
CA PHE A 87 -0.30 -11.70 -2.63
C PHE A 87 -1.32 -12.24 -3.64
N SER A 88 -2.60 -11.84 -3.48
CA SER A 88 -3.68 -12.23 -4.39
C SER A 88 -3.46 -11.70 -5.80
N GLY A 89 -3.02 -10.44 -5.93
CA GLY A 89 -2.67 -9.83 -7.20
C GLY A 89 -1.52 -10.57 -7.91
N GLY A 90 -0.52 -11.00 -7.16
CA GLY A 90 0.57 -11.83 -7.68
C GLY A 90 0.10 -13.17 -8.22
N ILE A 91 -0.82 -13.85 -7.52
CA ILE A 91 -1.42 -15.12 -7.99
C ILE A 91 -2.26 -14.89 -9.24
N ILE A 92 -3.16 -13.90 -9.21
CA ILE A 92 -4.01 -13.54 -10.36
C ILE A 92 -3.15 -13.19 -11.56
N GLY A 93 -2.13 -12.35 -11.38
CA GLY A 93 -1.19 -11.99 -12.43
C GLY A 93 -0.42 -13.19 -13.01
N ALA A 94 -0.03 -14.15 -12.17
CA ALA A 94 0.61 -15.39 -12.62
C ALA A 94 -0.35 -16.27 -13.45
N ILE A 95 -1.62 -16.34 -13.06
CA ILE A 95 -2.66 -17.06 -13.82
C ILE A 95 -2.87 -16.39 -15.18
N PHE A 96 -3.08 -15.06 -15.20
CA PHE A 96 -3.27 -14.33 -16.46
C PHE A 96 -2.06 -14.42 -17.41
N ALA A 97 -0.84 -14.42 -16.88
CA ALA A 97 0.37 -14.54 -17.68
C ALA A 97 0.47 -15.89 -18.43
N ASN A 98 -0.23 -16.92 -17.96
CA ASN A 98 -0.32 -18.24 -18.62
C ASN A 98 -1.53 -18.36 -19.53
N THR A 99 -2.32 -17.30 -19.71
CA THR A 99 -3.45 -17.27 -20.65
C THR A 99 -3.07 -16.51 -21.93
N LEU A 100 -3.82 -16.76 -23.00
CA LEU A 100 -3.69 -16.02 -24.27
C LEU A 100 -4.51 -14.70 -24.26
N LEU A 101 -5.01 -14.29 -23.10
CA LEU A 101 -5.80 -13.07 -22.99
C LEU A 101 -4.91 -11.83 -23.14
N PRO A 102 -5.36 -10.82 -23.87
CA PRO A 102 -4.65 -9.54 -23.99
C PRO A 102 -4.48 -8.86 -22.63
N ILE A 103 -3.39 -8.13 -22.48
CA ILE A 103 -3.02 -7.47 -21.20
C ILE A 103 -4.05 -6.41 -20.79
N ASP A 104 -4.66 -5.72 -21.74
CA ASP A 104 -5.73 -4.74 -21.51
C ASP A 104 -6.99 -5.37 -20.91
N VAL A 105 -7.32 -6.63 -21.26
CA VAL A 105 -8.40 -7.39 -20.62
C VAL A 105 -8.09 -7.65 -19.15
N HIS A 106 -6.84 -8.00 -18.81
CA HIS A 106 -6.42 -8.17 -17.43
C HIS A 106 -6.59 -6.87 -16.63
N PHE A 107 -6.00 -5.77 -17.11
CA PHE A 107 -6.09 -4.49 -16.42
C PHE A 107 -7.52 -3.93 -16.38
N GLY A 108 -8.31 -4.15 -17.43
CA GLY A 108 -9.74 -3.81 -17.46
C GLY A 108 -10.55 -4.59 -16.41
N THR A 109 -10.25 -5.87 -16.22
CA THR A 109 -10.87 -6.68 -15.16
C THR A 109 -10.55 -6.12 -13.76
N ILE A 110 -9.29 -5.79 -13.50
CA ILE A 110 -8.87 -5.18 -12.23
C ILE A 110 -9.55 -3.83 -12.02
N LEU A 111 -9.64 -2.99 -13.07
CA LEU A 111 -10.34 -1.70 -13.02
C LEU A 111 -11.82 -1.89 -12.56
N VAL A 112 -12.54 -2.79 -13.19
CA VAL A 112 -13.96 -3.03 -12.85
C VAL A 112 -14.11 -3.54 -11.43
N LEU A 113 -13.32 -4.53 -11.03
CA LEU A 113 -13.33 -5.07 -9.66
C LEU A 113 -13.02 -4.00 -8.62
N SER A 114 -12.01 -3.16 -8.86
CA SER A 114 -11.63 -2.09 -7.94
C SER A 114 -12.74 -1.05 -7.80
N ILE A 115 -13.39 -0.65 -8.91
CA ILE A 115 -14.52 0.28 -8.85
C ILE A 115 -15.67 -0.32 -8.02
N LEU A 116 -15.97 -1.60 -8.17
CA LEU A 116 -17.01 -2.27 -7.37
C LEU A 116 -16.65 -2.29 -5.88
N ILE A 117 -15.40 -2.59 -5.55
CA ILE A 117 -14.91 -2.56 -4.16
C ILE A 117 -15.04 -1.16 -3.57
N VAL A 118 -14.64 -0.12 -4.31
CA VAL A 118 -14.76 1.28 -3.88
C VAL A 118 -16.23 1.66 -3.68
N ALA A 119 -17.11 1.29 -4.62
CA ALA A 119 -18.55 1.57 -4.54
C ALA A 119 -19.23 0.93 -3.32
N VAL A 120 -18.77 -0.25 -2.91
CA VAL A 120 -19.25 -0.91 -1.67
C VAL A 120 -18.58 -0.28 -0.44
N GLY A 121 -17.24 -0.12 -0.48
CA GLY A 121 -16.42 0.33 0.65
C GLY A 121 -16.67 1.79 1.06
N PHE A 122 -17.04 2.66 0.10
CA PHE A 122 -17.31 4.08 0.33
C PHE A 122 -18.25 4.36 1.52
N ARG A 123 -19.25 3.49 1.72
CA ARG A 123 -20.26 3.64 2.80
C ARG A 123 -19.65 3.49 4.18
N PHE A 124 -18.57 2.72 4.31
CA PHE A 124 -17.93 2.40 5.59
C PHE A 124 -16.81 3.38 5.96
N LEU A 125 -16.42 4.28 5.07
CA LEU A 125 -15.38 5.27 5.35
C LEU A 125 -15.89 6.32 6.34
N ILE A 126 -15.04 6.61 7.34
CA ILE A 126 -15.32 7.58 8.39
C ILE A 126 -15.30 8.99 7.82
N ASN A 127 -16.24 9.83 8.23
CA ASN A 127 -16.27 11.23 7.82
C ASN A 127 -15.30 12.04 8.69
N ASP A 128 -14.34 12.73 8.07
CA ASP A 128 -13.27 13.49 8.75
C ASP A 128 -13.77 14.67 9.60
N ALA A 129 -15.05 15.05 9.51
CA ALA A 129 -15.62 16.05 10.40
C ALA A 129 -15.50 15.66 11.87
N MET A 130 -15.41 14.35 12.19
CA MET A 130 -15.17 13.84 13.54
C MET A 130 -13.70 13.93 13.96
N ALA A 131 -12.76 13.93 13.01
CA ALA A 131 -11.31 13.98 13.28
C ALA A 131 -10.82 15.43 13.52
N LYS A 132 -11.45 16.42 12.89
CA LYS A 132 -11.06 17.83 13.03
C LYS A 132 -11.35 18.43 14.41
N ALA A 133 -12.24 17.82 15.18
CA ALA A 133 -12.56 18.28 16.54
C ALA A 133 -11.44 18.00 17.57
N GLU A 134 -10.48 17.14 17.25
CA GLU A 134 -9.37 16.76 18.16
C GLU A 134 -8.01 17.37 17.75
N GLU A 135 -7.93 18.13 16.63
CA GLU A 135 -6.65 18.62 16.08
C GLU A 135 -6.23 20.00 16.59
N GLU A 136 -6.82 20.55 17.68
CA GLU A 136 -6.52 21.91 18.14
C GLU A 136 -5.08 22.14 18.62
N ASP A 137 -4.24 21.09 18.80
CA ASP A 137 -2.88 21.24 19.35
C ASP A 137 -1.80 20.37 18.70
N VAL A 138 -1.77 20.23 17.37
CA VAL A 138 -0.64 19.56 16.73
C VAL A 138 0.53 20.55 16.60
N PRO A 139 1.68 20.32 17.28
CA PRO A 139 2.86 21.18 17.16
C PRO A 139 3.31 21.27 15.71
N LYS A 140 3.58 22.49 15.23
CA LYS A 140 4.11 22.68 13.87
C LYS A 140 5.41 21.92 13.72
N PHE A 141 5.45 21.02 12.75
CA PHE A 141 6.64 20.21 12.45
C PHE A 141 7.83 21.12 12.17
N SER A 142 8.92 20.93 12.93
CA SER A 142 10.18 21.65 12.74
C SER A 142 11.32 20.65 12.62
N PHE A 143 12.08 20.72 11.54
CA PHE A 143 13.29 19.89 11.36
C PHE A 143 14.36 20.13 12.44
N LYS A 144 14.32 21.27 13.16
CA LYS A 144 15.30 21.62 14.18
C LYS A 144 15.08 20.89 15.52
N THR A 145 13.92 20.25 15.69
CA THR A 145 13.53 19.58 16.94
C THR A 145 13.23 18.09 16.73
N ILE A 146 13.88 17.45 15.76
CA ILE A 146 13.70 15.99 15.58
C ILE A 146 14.42 15.28 16.73
N ASP A 147 13.64 14.56 17.55
CA ASP A 147 14.17 13.69 18.58
C ASP A 147 15.05 12.60 17.92
N PRO A 148 16.28 12.37 18.41
CA PRO A 148 17.16 11.30 17.92
C PRO A 148 16.49 9.93 17.87
N ILE A 149 15.53 9.65 18.78
CA ILE A 149 14.74 8.41 18.77
C ILE A 149 13.87 8.32 17.52
N LEU A 150 13.23 9.42 17.11
CA LEU A 150 12.42 9.45 15.87
C LEU A 150 13.28 9.22 14.64
N PHE A 151 14.50 9.78 14.61
CA PHE A 151 15.44 9.54 13.53
C PHE A 151 15.85 8.06 13.45
N LEU A 152 16.17 7.45 14.60
CA LEU A 152 16.55 6.04 14.68
C LEU A 152 15.39 5.11 14.24
N LEU A 153 14.18 5.38 14.71
CA LEU A 153 12.99 4.65 14.28
C LEU A 153 12.74 4.80 12.77
N GLY A 154 12.94 6.01 12.23
CA GLY A 154 12.89 6.27 10.80
C GLY A 154 13.92 5.46 10.00
N LEU A 155 15.14 5.33 10.52
CA LEU A 155 16.22 4.54 9.91
C LEU A 155 15.91 3.04 9.94
N MET A 156 15.32 2.54 11.03
CA MET A 156 14.84 1.15 11.10
C MET A 156 13.73 0.89 10.10
N GLY A 157 12.75 1.81 10.00
CA GLY A 157 11.69 1.75 9.00
C GLY A 157 12.25 1.78 7.57
N PHE A 158 13.23 2.64 7.29
CA PHE A 158 13.93 2.69 6.01
C PHE A 158 14.59 1.35 5.66
N ALA A 159 15.32 0.74 6.60
CA ALA A 159 15.97 -0.56 6.39
C ALA A 159 14.94 -1.66 6.07
N GLY A 160 13.81 -1.69 6.81
CA GLY A 160 12.71 -2.61 6.53
C GLY A 160 12.12 -2.44 5.14
N MET A 161 11.81 -1.18 4.77
CA MET A 161 11.26 -0.85 3.44
C MET A 161 12.25 -1.15 2.31
N PHE A 162 13.55 -0.97 2.56
CA PHE A 162 14.60 -1.31 1.60
C PHE A 162 14.64 -2.82 1.32
N CYS A 163 14.59 -3.66 2.37
CA CYS A 163 14.53 -5.11 2.22
C CYS A 163 13.24 -5.54 1.51
N GLU A 164 12.09 -4.97 1.90
CA GLU A 164 10.79 -5.25 1.30
C GLU A 164 10.77 -4.92 -0.20
N GLY A 165 11.24 -3.73 -0.59
CA GLY A 165 11.35 -3.32 -1.98
C GLY A 165 12.28 -4.22 -2.78
N THR A 166 13.40 -4.65 -2.19
CA THR A 166 14.32 -5.59 -2.85
C THR A 166 13.63 -6.92 -3.18
N VAL A 167 12.82 -7.46 -2.26
CA VAL A 167 12.07 -8.70 -2.53
C VAL A 167 11.03 -8.47 -3.63
N TYR A 168 10.33 -7.35 -3.63
CA TYR A 168 9.30 -7.06 -4.63
C TYR A 168 9.88 -6.92 -6.04
N ASP A 169 10.92 -6.12 -6.18
CA ASP A 169 11.43 -5.73 -7.49
C ASP A 169 12.39 -6.78 -8.07
N TRP A 170 13.18 -7.44 -7.20
CA TRP A 170 14.30 -8.28 -7.66
C TRP A 170 14.08 -9.78 -7.52
N SER A 171 13.08 -10.26 -6.76
CA SER A 171 12.91 -11.70 -6.58
C SER A 171 12.68 -12.44 -7.88
N SER A 172 11.80 -11.94 -8.75
CA SER A 172 11.53 -12.57 -10.05
C SER A 172 12.73 -12.48 -11.00
N VAL A 173 13.49 -11.38 -10.97
CA VAL A 173 14.73 -11.23 -11.74
C VAL A 173 15.80 -12.20 -11.24
N TYR A 174 15.96 -12.33 -9.93
CA TYR A 174 16.89 -13.29 -9.33
C TYR A 174 16.53 -14.74 -9.70
N PHE A 175 15.27 -15.10 -9.60
CA PHE A 175 14.80 -16.44 -9.98
C PHE A 175 15.06 -16.73 -11.46
N SER A 176 14.76 -15.82 -12.37
CA SER A 176 14.97 -16.02 -13.80
C SER A 176 16.45 -16.05 -14.21
N SER A 177 17.29 -15.22 -13.55
CA SER A 177 18.68 -15.04 -13.96
C SER A 177 19.66 -15.98 -13.27
N VAL A 178 19.43 -16.29 -11.97
CA VAL A 178 20.36 -17.03 -11.11
C VAL A 178 19.86 -18.44 -10.82
N VAL A 179 18.64 -18.56 -10.28
CA VAL A 179 18.07 -19.87 -9.89
C VAL A 179 17.66 -20.68 -11.11
N LYS A 180 17.14 -20.01 -12.14
CA LYS A 180 16.70 -20.60 -13.42
C LYS A 180 15.75 -21.80 -13.26
N PRO A 181 14.67 -21.68 -12.46
CA PRO A 181 13.67 -22.72 -12.34
C PRO A 181 12.83 -22.82 -13.62
N ASP A 182 11.93 -23.78 -13.68
CA ASP A 182 10.90 -23.82 -14.72
C ASP A 182 10.10 -22.50 -14.72
N GLU A 183 9.62 -22.06 -15.88
CA GLU A 183 8.93 -20.76 -16.07
C GLU A 183 7.79 -20.54 -15.08
N ALA A 184 7.07 -21.61 -14.71
CA ALA A 184 5.99 -21.58 -13.74
C ALA A 184 6.43 -21.07 -12.33
N PHE A 185 7.71 -21.26 -11.98
CA PHE A 185 8.24 -20.92 -10.65
C PHE A 185 9.02 -19.60 -10.59
N ILE A 186 9.15 -18.89 -11.70
CA ILE A 186 9.89 -17.60 -11.71
C ILE A 186 9.33 -16.60 -10.69
N ARG A 187 8.00 -16.61 -10.46
CA ARG A 187 7.32 -15.71 -9.52
C ARG A 187 7.19 -16.27 -8.10
N ALA A 188 7.67 -17.49 -7.85
CA ALA A 188 7.51 -18.16 -6.56
C ALA A 188 8.18 -17.40 -5.41
N GLY A 189 9.31 -16.75 -5.65
CA GLY A 189 10.01 -15.92 -4.66
C GLY A 189 9.15 -14.75 -4.18
N TYR A 190 8.53 -14.02 -5.10
CA TYR A 190 7.60 -12.94 -4.79
C TYR A 190 6.38 -13.46 -4.00
N VAL A 191 5.73 -14.51 -4.49
CA VAL A 191 4.53 -15.09 -3.85
C VAL A 191 4.85 -15.58 -2.43
N ALA A 192 5.96 -16.27 -2.24
CA ALA A 192 6.40 -16.74 -0.92
C ALA A 192 6.70 -15.58 0.04
N GLY A 193 7.41 -14.54 -0.43
CA GLY A 193 7.71 -13.34 0.34
C GLY A 193 6.44 -12.61 0.79
N MET A 194 5.51 -12.38 -0.13
CA MET A 194 4.22 -11.73 0.16
C MET A 194 3.35 -12.56 1.11
N GLY A 195 3.33 -13.88 0.92
CA GLY A 195 2.59 -14.79 1.80
C GLY A 195 3.13 -14.76 3.24
N ALA A 196 4.45 -14.87 3.40
CA ALA A 196 5.11 -14.78 4.71
C ALA A 196 4.86 -13.44 5.40
N MET A 197 4.95 -12.33 4.64
CA MET A 197 4.66 -10.99 5.14
C MET A 197 3.21 -10.81 5.58
N THR A 198 2.27 -11.32 4.80
CA THR A 198 0.84 -11.31 5.13
C THR A 198 0.60 -12.01 6.47
N LEU A 199 1.13 -13.22 6.64
CA LEU A 199 1.02 -13.97 7.89
C LEU A 199 1.64 -13.22 9.06
N GLY A 200 2.86 -12.70 8.91
CA GLY A 200 3.57 -11.95 9.94
C GLY A 200 2.77 -10.70 10.39
N ARG A 201 2.19 -9.96 9.45
CA ARG A 201 1.41 -8.75 9.77
C ARG A 201 0.11 -9.06 10.52
N PHE A 202 -0.60 -10.13 10.18
CA PHE A 202 -1.80 -10.53 10.95
C PHE A 202 -1.45 -11.04 12.35
N MET A 203 -0.28 -11.63 12.54
CA MET A 203 0.18 -12.08 13.86
C MET A 203 0.72 -10.92 14.72
N ALA A 204 1.24 -9.86 14.11
CA ALA A 204 1.94 -8.77 14.78
C ALA A 204 1.08 -8.04 15.82
N ASP A 205 -0.19 -7.74 15.51
CA ASP A 205 -1.11 -7.07 16.45
C ASP A 205 -1.30 -7.87 17.73
N GLY A 206 -1.37 -9.21 17.63
CA GLY A 206 -1.42 -10.12 18.77
C GLY A 206 -0.15 -10.08 19.61
N PHE A 207 1.02 -10.08 18.97
CA PHE A 207 2.30 -9.97 19.67
C PHE A 207 2.48 -8.61 20.34
N VAL A 208 2.14 -7.52 19.67
CA VAL A 208 2.20 -6.16 20.22
C VAL A 208 1.26 -6.02 21.43
N THR A 209 0.06 -6.56 21.34
CA THR A 209 -0.91 -6.54 22.45
C THR A 209 -0.41 -7.35 23.65
N LYS A 210 0.22 -8.51 23.40
CA LYS A 210 0.68 -9.43 24.47
C LYS A 210 1.98 -8.99 25.13
N TYR A 211 2.95 -8.49 24.36
CA TYR A 211 4.31 -8.25 24.85
C TYR A 211 4.68 -6.76 24.92
N GLY A 212 3.86 -5.89 24.34
CA GLY A 212 4.12 -4.45 24.21
C GLY A 212 5.06 -4.12 23.05
N PRO A 213 4.94 -2.91 22.45
CA PRO A 213 5.71 -2.52 21.27
C PRO A 213 7.24 -2.51 21.52
N ALA A 214 7.70 -2.08 22.68
CA ALA A 214 9.12 -2.00 23.00
C ALA A 214 9.82 -3.38 23.07
N ARG A 215 9.09 -4.45 23.39
CA ARG A 215 9.65 -5.81 23.42
C ARG A 215 9.62 -6.46 22.05
N VAL A 216 8.65 -6.12 21.23
CA VAL A 216 8.51 -6.65 19.86
C VAL A 216 9.56 -6.04 18.93
N LEU A 217 10.03 -4.81 19.22
CA LEU A 217 11.08 -4.12 18.46
C LEU A 217 12.51 -4.50 18.87
N LYS A 218 12.71 -5.19 19.99
CA LYS A 218 14.01 -5.71 20.45
C LYS A 218 14.28 -7.11 19.93
#